data_f7290ea54ade3cebd9ee5822a182eef3
#
_entry.id   f7290ea54ade3cebd9ee5822a182eef3
#
_cell.length_a   1.000
_cell.length_b   1.000
_cell.length_c   1.000
_cell.angle_alpha   90.00
_cell.angle_beta   90.00
_cell.angle_gamma   90.00
#
_symmetry.space_group_name_H-M   'P 1'
#
loop_
_entity.id
_entity.type
_entity.pdbx_description
1 polymer ?
#
loop_
_entity_poly.entity_id
_entity_poly.type
_entity_poly.pdbx_seq_one_letter_code
_entity_poly.pdbx_strand_id
1 'polypeptide(L)'
;ISNETRLEIEEASLYSGIRFLAAVRGACTGGGYELALACDHIILIDDKNTAVSLPEVPLLGVLPGTGGLTRLTDKRHLRRDIADVFATKAEGTRGQEALRSKLVDELASPTGFDMAVRDRALKLSGSTARIGGSPAVLPELSIQVTDNRIQYRYVSANFKSQHGDIEISAAENSDWLLTTALELDDLLCRLRFNHTHLGTLLIRTSGSAESVLNHDEALSNPTTHEELETALLWKRTLSRMDLTARTLIAAIEPGSCFVGILF
;
A
#
# COMPACT_ATOMS: atom_id res chain seq x y z
N ILE A 1 8.36 -2.93 -1.09
CA ILE A 1 8.02 -1.55 -0.63
C ILE A 1 7.37 -0.76 -1.76
N SER A 2 8.10 -0.45 -2.85
CA SER A 2 7.57 0.43 -3.92
C SER A 2 6.26 -0.08 -4.54
N ASN A 3 6.10 -1.39 -4.72
CA ASN A 3 4.84 -1.95 -5.21
C ASN A 3 3.72 -1.85 -4.16
N GLU A 4 4.01 -2.06 -2.88
CA GLU A 4 3.04 -1.88 -1.80
C GLU A 4 2.49 -0.45 -1.76
N THR A 5 3.37 0.57 -1.82
CA THR A 5 2.91 1.97 -1.85
C THR A 5 1.95 2.24 -3.01
N ARG A 6 2.21 1.65 -4.18
CA ARG A 6 1.30 1.79 -5.33
C ARG A 6 -0.02 1.07 -5.13
N LEU A 7 0.01 -0.13 -4.57
CA LEU A 7 -1.21 -0.87 -4.22
C LEU A 7 -2.03 -0.13 -3.18
N GLU A 8 -1.40 0.46 -2.16
CA GLU A 8 -2.08 1.26 -1.13
C GLU A 8 -2.75 2.52 -1.71
N ILE A 9 -2.15 3.18 -2.71
CA ILE A 9 -2.79 4.28 -3.44
C ILE A 9 -4.06 3.80 -4.13
N GLU A 10 -3.99 2.67 -4.84
CA GLU A 10 -5.13 2.09 -5.56
C GLU A 10 -6.21 1.60 -4.59
N GLU A 11 -5.85 0.98 -3.47
CA GLU A 11 -6.79 0.55 -2.43
C GLU A 11 -7.46 1.74 -1.73
N ALA A 12 -6.71 2.79 -1.39
CA ALA A 12 -7.27 4.00 -0.80
C ALA A 12 -8.28 4.67 -1.77
N SER A 13 -8.01 4.63 -3.07
CA SER A 13 -8.94 5.10 -4.08
C SER A 13 -10.22 4.25 -4.16
N LEU A 14 -10.10 2.93 -4.03
CA LEU A 14 -11.23 2.00 -4.13
C LEU A 14 -12.10 1.97 -2.85
N TYR A 15 -11.47 2.01 -1.67
CA TYR A 15 -12.15 1.72 -0.41
C TYR A 15 -12.28 2.92 0.53
N SER A 16 -11.29 3.84 0.56
CA SER A 16 -11.34 5.01 1.45
C SER A 16 -11.96 6.25 0.79
N GLY A 17 -12.36 6.18 -0.48
CA GLY A 17 -12.92 7.32 -1.22
C GLY A 17 -11.92 8.47 -1.45
N ILE A 18 -10.62 8.22 -1.30
CA ILE A 18 -9.56 9.17 -1.64
C ILE A 18 -9.31 9.10 -3.14
N ARG A 19 -9.05 10.25 -3.79
CA ARG A 19 -8.66 10.29 -5.19
C ARG A 19 -7.26 10.86 -5.36
N PHE A 20 -6.47 10.21 -6.19
CA PHE A 20 -5.09 10.57 -6.44
C PHE A 20 -4.94 11.13 -7.86
N LEU A 21 -4.34 12.29 -7.96
CA LEU A 21 -4.07 12.98 -9.21
C LEU A 21 -2.56 13.14 -9.41
N ALA A 22 -2.02 12.55 -10.45
CA ALA A 22 -0.63 12.76 -10.85
C ALA A 22 -0.51 13.99 -11.75
N ALA A 23 0.17 15.03 -11.26
CA ALA A 23 0.48 16.25 -12.00
C ALA A 23 1.92 16.17 -12.51
N VAL A 24 2.10 15.79 -13.77
CA VAL A 24 3.40 15.47 -14.36
C VAL A 24 4.00 16.69 -15.03
N ARG A 25 5.11 17.21 -14.46
CA ARG A 25 5.91 18.31 -14.97
C ARG A 25 7.38 17.88 -14.96
N GLY A 26 7.99 17.75 -16.11
CA GLY A 26 9.35 17.23 -16.28
C GLY A 26 9.39 15.72 -16.54
N ALA A 27 10.54 15.09 -16.37
CA ALA A 27 10.72 13.68 -16.64
C ALA A 27 9.93 12.82 -15.64
N CYS A 28 9.05 11.95 -16.15
CA CYS A 28 8.28 10.98 -15.38
C CYS A 28 8.62 9.59 -15.89
N THR A 29 9.69 8.99 -15.32
CA THR A 29 10.32 7.80 -15.87
C THR A 29 10.39 6.68 -14.84
N GLY A 30 10.32 5.42 -15.31
CA GLY A 30 10.50 4.24 -14.49
C GLY A 30 9.55 4.23 -13.29
N GLY A 31 10.09 4.06 -12.09
CA GLY A 31 9.33 4.05 -10.85
C GLY A 31 8.48 5.31 -10.61
N GLY A 32 8.89 6.48 -11.11
CA GLY A 32 8.08 7.70 -11.06
C GLY A 32 6.82 7.60 -11.92
N TYR A 33 6.94 7.03 -13.13
CA TYR A 33 5.78 6.80 -13.97
C TYR A 33 4.90 5.65 -13.43
N GLU A 34 5.49 4.62 -12.87
CA GLU A 34 4.73 3.56 -12.19
C GLU A 34 3.90 4.11 -11.02
N LEU A 35 4.41 5.12 -10.28
CA LEU A 35 3.65 5.81 -9.25
C LEU A 35 2.48 6.60 -9.86
N ALA A 36 2.71 7.33 -10.96
CA ALA A 36 1.65 8.04 -11.67
C ALA A 36 0.57 7.08 -12.21
N LEU A 37 0.94 5.90 -12.69
CA LEU A 37 0.01 4.87 -13.15
C LEU A 37 -0.88 4.31 -12.01
N ALA A 38 -0.43 4.36 -10.76
CA ALA A 38 -1.25 3.99 -9.62
C ALA A 38 -2.35 5.03 -9.30
N CYS A 39 -2.17 6.29 -9.71
CA CYS A 39 -3.14 7.37 -9.50
C CYS A 39 -4.42 7.17 -10.34
N ASP A 40 -5.51 7.83 -9.95
CA ASP A 40 -6.80 7.80 -10.65
C ASP A 40 -6.77 8.59 -11.96
N HIS A 41 -5.95 9.63 -12.02
CA HIS A 41 -5.85 10.50 -13.19
C HIS A 41 -4.44 11.06 -13.34
N ILE A 42 -3.98 11.19 -14.58
CA ILE A 42 -2.65 11.70 -14.91
C ILE A 42 -2.79 12.90 -15.84
N ILE A 43 -2.34 14.08 -15.40
CA ILE A 43 -2.22 15.28 -16.22
C ILE A 43 -0.75 15.48 -16.60
N LEU A 44 -0.47 15.58 -17.89
CA LEU A 44 0.87 15.86 -18.41
C LEU A 44 0.95 17.30 -18.93
N ILE A 45 1.98 18.02 -18.53
CA ILE A 45 2.26 19.33 -19.11
C ILE A 45 2.73 19.16 -20.57
N ASP A 46 2.14 19.93 -21.48
CA ASP A 46 2.52 19.91 -22.90
C ASP A 46 3.57 21.01 -23.23
N ASP A 47 4.77 20.80 -22.72
CA ASP A 47 5.91 21.70 -22.87
C ASP A 47 6.94 21.21 -23.90
N LYS A 48 6.61 20.15 -24.65
CA LYS A 48 7.47 19.45 -25.62
C LYS A 48 8.67 18.71 -25.03
N ASN A 49 8.96 18.89 -23.73
CA ASN A 49 10.09 18.26 -23.04
C ASN A 49 9.65 17.15 -22.10
N THR A 50 8.52 17.36 -21.43
CA THR A 50 7.98 16.39 -20.47
C THR A 50 7.53 15.12 -21.19
N ALA A 51 8.01 13.97 -20.69
CA ALA A 51 7.72 12.64 -21.22
C ALA A 51 7.39 11.66 -20.11
N VAL A 52 6.65 10.60 -20.45
CA VAL A 52 6.46 9.42 -19.64
C VAL A 52 7.19 8.24 -20.29
N SER A 53 7.83 7.39 -19.47
CA SER A 53 8.56 6.21 -19.97
C SER A 53 8.71 5.12 -18.92
N LEU A 54 8.92 3.88 -19.41
CA LEU A 54 9.36 2.73 -18.62
C LEU A 54 10.69 2.21 -19.24
N PRO A 55 11.81 2.91 -19.01
CA PRO A 55 13.04 2.66 -19.74
C PRO A 55 13.92 1.56 -19.12
N GLU A 56 13.37 0.74 -18.20
CA GLU A 56 14.12 -0.28 -17.48
C GLU A 56 14.71 -1.33 -18.45
N VAL A 57 13.96 -1.72 -19.47
CA VAL A 57 14.41 -2.71 -20.46
C VAL A 57 15.62 -2.19 -21.23
N PRO A 58 15.58 -1.03 -21.95
CA PRO A 58 16.68 -0.57 -22.75
C PRO A 58 17.87 -0.06 -21.94
N LEU A 59 17.68 0.43 -20.71
CA LEU A 59 18.78 0.99 -19.92
C LEU A 59 19.38 0.01 -18.90
N LEU A 60 18.57 -0.89 -18.35
CA LEU A 60 18.97 -1.77 -17.24
C LEU A 60 18.89 -3.27 -17.60
N GLY A 61 18.26 -3.63 -18.73
CA GLY A 61 18.05 -5.01 -19.12
C GLY A 61 17.06 -5.78 -18.20
N VAL A 62 16.20 -5.04 -17.48
CA VAL A 62 15.19 -5.63 -16.59
C VAL A 62 13.79 -5.11 -16.92
N LEU A 63 12.76 -5.84 -16.51
CA LEU A 63 11.39 -5.37 -16.63
C LEU A 63 11.05 -4.31 -15.56
N PRO A 64 10.09 -3.39 -15.82
CA PRO A 64 9.54 -2.53 -14.79
C PRO A 64 9.05 -3.36 -13.59
N GLY A 65 9.69 -3.17 -12.42
CA GLY A 65 9.59 -4.11 -11.30
C GLY A 65 8.42 -3.88 -10.35
N THR A 66 7.67 -2.77 -10.50
CA THR A 66 6.59 -2.41 -9.56
C THR A 66 5.21 -2.29 -10.22
N GLY A 67 4.98 -3.10 -11.25
CA GLY A 67 3.68 -3.29 -11.89
C GLY A 67 3.34 -2.28 -12.97
N GLY A 68 4.33 -1.61 -13.58
CA GLY A 68 4.10 -0.65 -14.66
C GLY A 68 3.43 -1.27 -15.87
N LEU A 69 3.95 -2.40 -16.37
CA LEU A 69 3.37 -3.11 -17.51
C LEU A 69 1.95 -3.63 -17.22
N THR A 70 1.71 -4.16 -16.03
CA THR A 70 0.39 -4.61 -15.61
C THR A 70 -0.61 -3.46 -15.62
N ARG A 71 -0.25 -2.30 -15.06
CA ARG A 71 -1.13 -1.12 -15.05
C ARG A 71 -1.40 -0.56 -16.45
N LEU A 72 -0.43 -0.62 -17.35
CA LEU A 72 -0.66 -0.24 -18.75
C LEU A 72 -1.71 -1.14 -19.41
N THR A 73 -1.66 -2.44 -19.20
CA THR A 73 -2.62 -3.39 -19.80
C THR A 73 -3.96 -3.40 -19.07
N ASP A 74 -3.96 -3.57 -17.76
CA ASP A 74 -5.17 -3.86 -16.99
C ASP A 74 -5.92 -2.58 -16.59
N LYS A 75 -5.20 -1.53 -16.17
CA LYS A 75 -5.81 -0.28 -15.71
C LYS A 75 -6.02 0.74 -16.85
N ARG A 76 -5.02 0.86 -17.75
CA ARG A 76 -5.07 1.79 -18.89
C ARG A 76 -5.64 1.17 -20.15
N HIS A 77 -5.87 -0.14 -20.17
CA HIS A 77 -6.42 -0.92 -21.28
C HIS A 77 -5.63 -0.75 -22.59
N LEU A 78 -4.29 -0.68 -22.48
CA LEU A 78 -3.43 -0.76 -23.64
C LEU A 78 -3.37 -2.19 -24.15
N ARG A 79 -3.29 -2.36 -25.46
CA ARG A 79 -2.93 -3.65 -26.04
C ARG A 79 -1.52 -4.02 -25.61
N ARG A 80 -1.30 -5.29 -25.32
CA ARG A 80 -0.03 -5.80 -24.81
C ARG A 80 1.15 -5.45 -25.71
N ASP A 81 0.99 -5.61 -27.03
CA ASP A 81 2.05 -5.28 -27.99
C ASP A 81 2.43 -3.81 -27.97
N ILE A 82 1.48 -2.90 -27.76
CA ILE A 82 1.76 -1.46 -27.62
C ILE A 82 2.49 -1.18 -26.31
N ALA A 83 2.10 -1.82 -25.21
CA ALA A 83 2.77 -1.68 -23.92
C ALA A 83 4.21 -2.20 -23.98
N ASP A 84 4.44 -3.33 -24.66
CA ASP A 84 5.78 -3.92 -24.84
C ASP A 84 6.67 -3.00 -25.67
N VAL A 85 6.16 -2.44 -26.79
CA VAL A 85 6.90 -1.45 -27.60
C VAL A 85 7.19 -0.17 -26.81
N PHE A 86 6.23 0.33 -26.02
CA PHE A 86 6.45 1.50 -25.17
C PHE A 86 7.59 1.27 -24.16
N ALA A 87 7.66 0.09 -23.55
CA ALA A 87 8.70 -0.25 -22.57
C ALA A 87 10.10 -0.40 -23.19
N THR A 88 10.23 -0.45 -24.52
CA THR A 88 11.53 -0.45 -25.23
C THR A 88 12.03 0.94 -25.60
N LYS A 89 11.23 1.99 -25.39
CA LYS A 89 11.59 3.38 -25.74
C LYS A 89 12.21 4.10 -24.54
N ALA A 90 13.52 4.31 -24.55
CA ALA A 90 14.22 5.02 -23.47
C ALA A 90 13.81 6.50 -23.38
N GLU A 91 13.58 7.16 -24.52
CA GLU A 91 13.18 8.57 -24.62
C GLU A 91 11.74 8.85 -24.19
N GLY A 92 10.93 7.80 -24.06
CA GLY A 92 9.53 7.90 -23.65
C GLY A 92 8.61 8.51 -24.71
N THR A 93 7.40 8.86 -24.27
CA THR A 93 6.33 9.39 -25.12
C THR A 93 5.82 10.73 -24.55
N ARG A 94 5.53 11.71 -25.42
CA ARG A 94 5.20 13.10 -25.05
C ARG A 94 3.87 13.55 -25.64
N GLY A 95 3.32 14.62 -25.07
CA GLY A 95 2.22 15.41 -25.63
C GLY A 95 1.08 14.57 -26.18
N GLN A 96 0.62 14.91 -27.38
CA GLN A 96 -0.55 14.26 -28.01
C GLN A 96 -0.35 12.76 -28.29
N GLU A 97 0.87 12.28 -28.46
CA GLU A 97 1.13 10.85 -28.62
C GLU A 97 0.86 10.10 -27.30
N ALA A 98 1.31 10.66 -26.16
CA ALA A 98 1.05 10.09 -24.84
C ALA A 98 -0.46 10.02 -24.53
N LEU A 99 -1.21 11.08 -24.89
CA LEU A 99 -2.66 11.11 -24.71
C LEU A 99 -3.38 10.09 -25.59
N ARG A 100 -3.08 10.08 -26.90
CA ARG A 100 -3.70 9.13 -27.85
C ARG A 100 -3.40 7.67 -27.51
N SER A 101 -2.21 7.41 -27.02
CA SER A 101 -1.79 6.09 -26.55
C SER A 101 -2.28 5.74 -25.15
N LYS A 102 -3.14 6.56 -24.55
CA LYS A 102 -3.72 6.35 -23.19
C LYS A 102 -2.65 6.24 -22.08
N LEU A 103 -1.45 6.73 -22.31
CA LEU A 103 -0.39 6.76 -21.29
C LEU A 103 -0.67 7.83 -20.22
N VAL A 104 -1.40 8.88 -20.59
CA VAL A 104 -1.91 9.94 -19.71
C VAL A 104 -3.37 10.24 -20.02
N ASP A 105 -4.08 10.93 -19.13
CA ASP A 105 -5.51 11.21 -19.28
C ASP A 105 -5.79 12.61 -19.83
N GLU A 106 -4.89 13.54 -19.57
CA GLU A 106 -5.10 14.94 -19.91
C GLU A 106 -3.76 15.64 -20.24
N LEU A 107 -3.83 16.59 -21.16
CA LEU A 107 -2.73 17.51 -21.45
C LEU A 107 -3.11 18.92 -21.03
N ALA A 108 -2.19 19.62 -20.43
CA ALA A 108 -2.36 21.03 -20.08
C ALA A 108 -1.20 21.87 -20.61
N SER A 109 -1.51 23.07 -21.12
CA SER A 109 -0.48 24.02 -21.58
C SER A 109 0.39 24.47 -20.39
N PRO A 110 1.64 24.87 -20.60
CA PRO A 110 2.53 25.33 -19.54
C PRO A 110 1.93 26.47 -18.69
N THR A 111 1.22 27.41 -19.32
CA THR A 111 0.59 28.54 -18.64
C THR A 111 -0.71 28.18 -17.90
N GLY A 112 -1.41 27.13 -18.32
CA GLY A 112 -2.67 26.68 -17.74
C GLY A 112 -2.54 25.47 -16.83
N PHE A 113 -1.33 24.93 -16.63
CA PHE A 113 -1.13 23.66 -15.94
C PHE A 113 -1.68 23.63 -14.52
N ASP A 114 -1.32 24.60 -13.70
CA ASP A 114 -1.72 24.63 -12.29
C ASP A 114 -3.25 24.80 -12.14
N MET A 115 -3.88 25.56 -13.05
CA MET A 115 -5.33 25.69 -13.09
C MET A 115 -6.01 24.37 -13.50
N ALA A 116 -5.49 23.69 -14.53
CA ALA A 116 -6.01 22.39 -14.96
C ALA A 116 -5.92 21.33 -13.84
N VAL A 117 -4.79 21.28 -13.14
CA VAL A 117 -4.60 20.39 -11.97
C VAL A 117 -5.62 20.68 -10.89
N ARG A 118 -5.81 21.95 -10.52
CA ARG A 118 -6.79 22.37 -9.51
C ARG A 118 -8.22 22.00 -9.91
N ASP A 119 -8.61 22.33 -11.14
CA ASP A 119 -9.95 22.06 -11.65
C ASP A 119 -10.24 20.55 -11.70
N ARG A 120 -9.24 19.74 -12.10
CA ARG A 120 -9.36 18.30 -12.12
C ARG A 120 -9.48 17.73 -10.69
N ALA A 121 -8.66 18.21 -9.75
CA ALA A 121 -8.73 17.80 -8.35
C ALA A 121 -10.11 18.08 -7.75
N LEU A 122 -10.69 19.26 -8.01
CA LEU A 122 -12.04 19.60 -7.57
C LEU A 122 -13.12 18.70 -8.18
N LYS A 123 -13.00 18.34 -9.47
CA LYS A 123 -13.92 17.40 -10.11
C LYS A 123 -13.82 15.99 -9.52
N LEU A 124 -12.62 15.51 -9.23
CA LEU A 124 -12.40 14.20 -8.62
C LEU A 124 -12.94 14.15 -7.19
N SER A 125 -12.74 15.19 -6.41
CA SER A 125 -13.20 15.24 -5.00
C SER A 125 -14.73 15.21 -4.85
N GLY A 126 -15.49 15.72 -5.83
CA GLY A 126 -16.95 15.71 -5.82
C GLY A 126 -17.60 14.36 -6.15
N SER A 127 -16.82 13.34 -6.51
CA SER A 127 -17.33 12.06 -7.02
C SER A 127 -17.42 10.94 -5.97
N THR A 128 -17.02 11.20 -4.73
CA THR A 128 -16.92 10.16 -3.69
C THR A 128 -17.66 10.52 -2.42
N ALA A 129 -18.55 9.62 -2.00
CA ALA A 129 -19.10 9.65 -0.65
C ALA A 129 -18.07 9.01 0.31
N ARG A 130 -17.58 9.78 1.26
CA ARG A 130 -16.77 9.27 2.37
C ARG A 130 -17.61 9.21 3.63
N ILE A 131 -17.34 8.24 4.49
CA ILE A 131 -17.85 8.26 5.86
C ILE A 131 -17.20 9.48 6.52
N GLY A 132 -18.00 10.49 6.84
CA GLY A 132 -17.52 11.69 7.49
C GLY A 132 -17.15 11.41 8.94
N GLY A 133 -16.16 12.12 9.47
CA GLY A 133 -15.74 11.97 10.86
C GLY A 133 -14.52 12.84 11.18
N SER A 134 -14.18 12.89 12.47
CA SER A 134 -12.90 13.46 12.91
C SER A 134 -11.76 12.61 12.42
N PRO A 135 -10.57 13.18 12.16
CA PRO A 135 -9.38 12.40 11.86
C PRO A 135 -9.11 11.37 12.96
N ALA A 136 -8.73 10.14 12.56
CA ALA A 136 -8.31 9.13 13.51
C ALA A 136 -7.03 9.60 14.25
N VAL A 137 -7.03 9.47 15.57
CA VAL A 137 -5.86 9.78 16.40
C VAL A 137 -5.07 8.49 16.59
N LEU A 138 -3.89 8.42 15.96
CA LEU A 138 -3.03 7.25 16.11
C LEU A 138 -2.35 7.27 17.48
N PRO A 139 -2.42 6.17 18.25
CA PRO A 139 -1.71 6.06 19.52
C PRO A 139 -0.19 6.02 19.30
N GLU A 140 0.58 6.56 20.25
CA GLU A 140 2.02 6.37 20.27
C GLU A 140 2.36 4.91 20.57
N LEU A 141 3.23 4.32 19.78
CA LEU A 141 3.71 2.97 20.01
C LEU A 141 4.74 2.95 21.11
N SER A 142 4.41 2.29 22.23
CA SER A 142 5.38 2.00 23.28
C SER A 142 6.19 0.77 22.90
N ILE A 143 7.46 0.97 22.56
CA ILE A 143 8.34 -0.09 22.08
C ILE A 143 9.58 -0.23 22.95
N GLN A 144 9.93 -1.47 23.29
CA GLN A 144 11.20 -1.83 23.90
C GLN A 144 11.97 -2.74 22.94
N VAL A 145 13.19 -2.36 22.60
CA VAL A 145 14.02 -3.10 21.65
C VAL A 145 15.31 -3.53 22.34
N THR A 146 15.62 -4.81 22.26
CA THR A 146 16.89 -5.42 22.65
C THR A 146 17.45 -6.25 21.49
N ASP A 147 18.65 -6.79 21.61
CA ASP A 147 19.27 -7.60 20.55
C ASP A 147 18.41 -8.82 20.15
N ASN A 148 17.68 -9.41 21.10
CA ASN A 148 16.93 -10.65 20.88
C ASN A 148 15.40 -10.50 21.01
N ARG A 149 14.90 -9.27 21.29
CA ARG A 149 13.47 -9.06 21.52
C ARG A 149 13.02 -7.67 21.11
N ILE A 150 11.82 -7.64 20.51
CA ILE A 150 11.03 -6.42 20.36
C ILE A 150 9.73 -6.65 21.14
N GLN A 151 9.37 -5.69 22.00
CA GLN A 151 8.17 -5.77 22.83
C GLN A 151 7.34 -4.52 22.66
N TYR A 152 6.09 -4.69 22.27
CA TYR A 152 5.02 -3.70 22.31
C TYR A 152 4.03 -4.07 23.42
N ARG A 153 2.87 -3.44 23.42
CA ARG A 153 1.81 -3.68 24.40
C ARG A 153 1.08 -5.02 24.14
N TYR A 154 0.68 -5.28 22.91
CA TYR A 154 -0.08 -6.46 22.50
C TYR A 154 0.71 -7.40 21.59
N VAL A 155 1.75 -6.93 20.96
CA VAL A 155 2.60 -7.70 20.05
C VAL A 155 4.01 -7.78 20.59
N SER A 156 4.63 -8.94 20.46
CA SER A 156 6.05 -9.10 20.76
C SER A 156 6.74 -10.03 19.76
N ALA A 157 8.06 -9.90 19.64
CA ALA A 157 8.88 -10.82 18.86
C ALA A 157 10.13 -11.19 19.62
N ASN A 158 10.45 -12.49 19.68
CA ASN A 158 11.71 -13.00 20.21
C ASN A 158 12.51 -13.63 19.08
N PHE A 159 13.80 -13.34 19.01
CA PHE A 159 14.67 -13.77 17.92
C PHE A 159 15.60 -14.88 18.38
N LYS A 160 15.69 -15.93 17.56
CA LYS A 160 16.61 -17.05 17.71
C LYS A 160 17.27 -17.26 16.38
N SER A 161 18.55 -17.49 16.32
CA SER A 161 19.39 -17.66 15.13
C SER A 161 18.76 -17.33 13.74
N GLN A 162 17.85 -18.14 13.21
CA GLN A 162 17.25 -17.98 11.88
C GLN A 162 15.70 -17.89 11.91
N HIS A 163 15.07 -17.89 13.09
CA HIS A 163 13.63 -17.75 13.22
C HIS A 163 13.25 -16.72 14.28
N GLY A 164 12.09 -16.11 14.09
CA GLY A 164 11.48 -15.21 15.06
C GLY A 164 10.15 -15.79 15.55
N ASP A 165 9.94 -15.77 16.85
CA ASP A 165 8.66 -16.09 17.51
C ASP A 165 7.88 -14.79 17.70
N ILE A 166 6.78 -14.61 16.99
CA ILE A 166 5.85 -13.47 17.13
C ILE A 166 4.67 -13.93 18.01
N GLU A 167 4.35 -13.16 19.03
CA GLU A 167 3.20 -13.39 19.87
C GLU A 167 2.25 -12.19 19.78
N ILE A 168 0.96 -12.47 19.59
CA ILE A 168 -0.13 -11.49 19.59
C ILE A 168 -1.06 -11.83 20.72
N SER A 169 -1.21 -10.91 21.69
CA SER A 169 -2.07 -11.09 22.85
C SER A 169 -3.42 -10.41 22.63
N ALA A 170 -4.51 -11.19 22.67
CA ALA A 170 -5.87 -10.66 22.60
C ALA A 170 -6.22 -9.96 23.93
N ALA A 171 -6.95 -8.85 23.84
CA ALA A 171 -7.43 -8.09 24.98
C ALA A 171 -8.84 -7.55 24.72
N GLU A 172 -9.59 -7.28 25.79
CA GLU A 172 -10.94 -6.72 25.70
C GLU A 172 -10.98 -5.18 25.54
N ASN A 173 -9.81 -4.55 25.57
CA ASN A 173 -9.68 -3.11 25.49
C ASN A 173 -10.19 -2.59 24.13
N SER A 174 -10.94 -1.51 24.14
CA SER A 174 -11.50 -0.90 22.92
C SER A 174 -10.44 -0.43 21.93
N ASP A 175 -9.22 -0.10 22.39
CA ASP A 175 -8.09 0.32 21.57
C ASP A 175 -7.28 -0.87 21.00
N TRP A 176 -7.64 -2.11 21.34
CA TRP A 176 -6.88 -3.31 20.97
C TRP A 176 -6.74 -3.46 19.45
N LEU A 177 -7.83 -3.28 18.70
CA LEU A 177 -7.82 -3.43 17.24
C LEU A 177 -6.83 -2.50 16.56
N LEU A 178 -6.94 -1.20 16.80
CA LEU A 178 -6.08 -0.20 16.17
C LEU A 178 -4.63 -0.36 16.63
N THR A 179 -4.43 -0.49 17.94
CA THR A 179 -3.09 -0.58 18.51
C THR A 179 -2.37 -1.84 18.03
N THR A 180 -3.03 -3.01 18.04
CA THR A 180 -2.42 -4.27 17.60
C THR A 180 -2.08 -4.24 16.11
N ALA A 181 -2.94 -3.64 15.26
CA ALA A 181 -2.64 -3.48 13.84
C ALA A 181 -1.39 -2.62 13.61
N LEU A 182 -1.28 -1.48 14.32
CA LEU A 182 -0.11 -0.60 14.24
C LEU A 182 1.17 -1.28 14.74
N GLU A 183 1.09 -1.99 15.87
CA GLU A 183 2.22 -2.71 16.44
C GLU A 183 2.71 -3.83 15.53
N LEU A 184 1.79 -4.60 14.95
CA LEU A 184 2.11 -5.68 14.01
C LEU A 184 2.69 -5.12 12.72
N ASP A 185 2.14 -4.04 12.18
CA ASP A 185 2.63 -3.39 10.97
C ASP A 185 4.07 -2.84 11.17
N ASP A 186 4.33 -2.15 12.28
CA ASP A 186 5.68 -1.65 12.63
C ASP A 186 6.66 -2.81 12.85
N LEU A 187 6.24 -3.88 13.56
CA LEU A 187 7.06 -5.07 13.74
C LEU A 187 7.44 -5.71 12.40
N LEU A 188 6.48 -5.93 11.51
CA LEU A 188 6.74 -6.53 10.19
C LEU A 188 7.70 -5.67 9.35
N CYS A 189 7.57 -4.35 9.41
CA CYS A 189 8.51 -3.44 8.77
C CYS A 189 9.92 -3.56 9.37
N ARG A 190 10.06 -3.58 10.70
CA ARG A 190 11.36 -3.75 11.37
C ARG A 190 12.00 -5.08 11.03
N LEU A 191 11.23 -6.16 11.04
CA LEU A 191 11.73 -7.48 10.64
C LEU A 191 12.25 -7.46 9.20
N ARG A 192 11.51 -6.84 8.29
CA ARG A 192 11.89 -6.76 6.88
C ARG A 192 13.22 -6.06 6.65
N PHE A 193 13.48 -4.96 7.38
CA PHE A 193 14.65 -4.12 7.14
C PHE A 193 15.84 -4.44 8.04
N ASN A 194 15.58 -4.80 9.30
CA ASN A 194 16.64 -4.89 10.31
C ASN A 194 17.00 -6.34 10.63
N HIS A 195 16.13 -7.31 10.34
CA HIS A 195 16.32 -8.72 10.67
C HIS A 195 16.24 -9.61 9.42
N THR A 196 17.00 -9.26 8.40
CA THR A 196 16.99 -9.94 7.09
C THR A 196 17.47 -11.40 7.14
N HIS A 197 18.18 -11.79 8.17
CA HIS A 197 18.68 -13.15 8.41
C HIS A 197 17.60 -14.13 8.87
N LEU A 198 16.43 -13.63 9.33
CA LEU A 198 15.34 -14.49 9.74
C LEU A 198 14.62 -15.07 8.52
N GLY A 199 14.65 -16.38 8.35
CA GLY A 199 13.98 -17.09 7.26
C GLY A 199 12.57 -17.59 7.61
N THR A 200 12.26 -17.72 8.91
CA THR A 200 10.99 -18.27 9.41
C THR A 200 10.42 -17.39 10.53
N LEU A 201 9.12 -17.16 10.50
CA LEU A 201 8.39 -16.51 11.58
C LEU A 201 7.34 -17.47 12.11
N LEU A 202 7.41 -17.77 13.39
CA LEU A 202 6.44 -18.56 14.14
C LEU A 202 5.46 -17.61 14.79
N ILE A 203 4.18 -17.72 14.45
CA ILE A 203 3.13 -16.84 14.96
C ILE A 203 2.35 -17.58 16.01
N ARG A 204 2.20 -16.98 17.18
CA ARG A 204 1.42 -17.45 18.32
C ARG A 204 0.38 -16.41 18.68
N THR A 205 -0.73 -16.87 19.19
CA THR A 205 -1.77 -16.00 19.74
C THR A 205 -2.10 -16.47 21.16
N SER A 206 -2.43 -15.54 22.04
CA SER A 206 -2.86 -15.84 23.41
C SER A 206 -4.01 -14.93 23.83
N GLY A 207 -4.88 -15.42 24.72
CA GLY A 207 -6.00 -14.67 25.26
C GLY A 207 -7.36 -15.28 24.93
N SER A 208 -8.43 -14.48 24.97
CA SER A 208 -9.80 -14.93 24.76
C SER A 208 -10.20 -14.92 23.29
N ALA A 209 -10.61 -16.09 22.77
CA ALA A 209 -11.20 -16.18 21.43
C ALA A 209 -12.50 -15.35 21.31
N GLU A 210 -13.30 -15.28 22.37
CA GLU A 210 -14.53 -14.48 22.41
C GLU A 210 -14.21 -12.97 22.24
N SER A 211 -13.16 -12.50 22.92
CA SER A 211 -12.70 -11.10 22.77
C SER A 211 -12.32 -10.78 21.33
N VAL A 212 -11.58 -11.67 20.66
CA VAL A 212 -11.20 -11.45 19.23
C VAL A 212 -12.44 -11.42 18.35
N LEU A 213 -13.40 -12.32 18.53
CA LEU A 213 -14.64 -12.36 17.74
C LEU A 213 -15.50 -11.11 17.94
N ASN A 214 -15.59 -10.58 19.17
CA ASN A 214 -16.30 -9.33 19.44
C ASN A 214 -15.66 -8.14 18.71
N HIS A 215 -14.34 -8.09 18.64
CA HIS A 215 -13.62 -7.09 17.86
C HIS A 215 -13.80 -7.26 16.35
N ASP A 216 -13.82 -8.50 15.85
CA ASP A 216 -14.01 -8.82 14.44
C ASP A 216 -15.40 -8.37 13.93
N GLU A 217 -16.44 -8.50 14.75
CA GLU A 217 -17.77 -8.01 14.43
C GLU A 217 -17.78 -6.50 14.19
N ALA A 218 -17.04 -5.71 14.96
CA ALA A 218 -16.91 -4.28 14.79
C ALA A 218 -16.21 -3.92 13.47
N LEU A 219 -15.23 -4.72 13.01
CA LEU A 219 -14.56 -4.52 11.72
C LEU A 219 -15.42 -4.86 10.52
N SER A 220 -16.34 -5.81 10.67
CA SER A 220 -17.17 -6.32 9.57
C SER A 220 -18.16 -5.29 9.03
N ASN A 221 -18.59 -4.33 9.87
CA ASN A 221 -19.55 -3.29 9.52
C ASN A 221 -19.14 -1.92 10.09
N PRO A 222 -18.07 -1.31 9.57
CA PRO A 222 -17.58 -0.04 10.09
C PRO A 222 -18.62 1.06 9.90
N THR A 223 -18.97 1.75 10.98
CA THR A 223 -19.95 2.86 11.02
C THR A 223 -19.28 4.22 11.15
N THR A 224 -18.05 4.24 11.63
CA THR A 224 -17.25 5.45 11.81
C THR A 224 -16.05 5.47 10.87
N HIS A 225 -15.49 6.67 10.66
CA HIS A 225 -14.25 6.81 9.88
C HIS A 225 -13.08 6.05 10.52
N GLU A 226 -12.97 6.09 11.85
CA GLU A 226 -11.91 5.38 12.58
C GLU A 226 -12.01 3.85 12.44
N GLU A 227 -13.22 3.28 12.53
CA GLU A 227 -13.45 1.86 12.31
C GLU A 227 -13.08 1.44 10.88
N LEU A 228 -13.47 2.25 9.88
CA LEU A 228 -13.12 1.99 8.48
C LEU A 228 -11.61 2.01 8.27
N GLU A 229 -10.91 3.02 8.75
CA GLU A 229 -9.45 3.13 8.60
C GLU A 229 -8.73 2.02 9.37
N THR A 230 -9.26 1.58 10.52
CA THR A 230 -8.74 0.43 11.27
C THR A 230 -8.90 -0.87 10.49
N ALA A 231 -10.04 -1.10 9.86
CA ALA A 231 -10.27 -2.27 9.00
C ALA A 231 -9.31 -2.29 7.80
N LEU A 232 -9.11 -1.13 7.16
CA LEU A 232 -8.18 -0.98 6.04
C LEU A 232 -6.72 -1.18 6.48
N LEU A 233 -6.36 -0.74 7.69
CA LEU A 233 -5.04 -0.99 8.27
C LEU A 233 -4.80 -2.48 8.49
N TRP A 234 -5.76 -3.21 9.07
CA TRP A 234 -5.68 -4.66 9.23
C TRP A 234 -5.51 -5.38 7.89
N LYS A 235 -6.34 -5.03 6.90
CA LYS A 235 -6.23 -5.56 5.53
C LYS A 235 -4.83 -5.39 4.97
N ARG A 236 -4.25 -4.19 5.09
CA ARG A 236 -2.90 -3.88 4.61
C ARG A 236 -1.83 -4.69 5.36
N THR A 237 -1.95 -4.76 6.69
CA THR A 237 -0.99 -5.48 7.53
C THR A 237 -0.98 -6.98 7.24
N LEU A 238 -2.16 -7.60 7.08
CA LEU A 238 -2.28 -9.00 6.69
C LEU A 238 -1.76 -9.24 5.27
N SER A 239 -2.09 -8.37 4.31
CA SER A 239 -1.52 -8.44 2.95
C SER A 239 0.01 -8.35 2.95
N ARG A 240 0.60 -7.59 3.88
CA ARG A 240 2.07 -7.53 4.04
C ARG A 240 2.65 -8.85 4.54
N MET A 241 1.92 -9.61 5.34
CA MET A 241 2.30 -10.97 5.73
C MET A 241 2.30 -11.91 4.52
N ASP A 242 1.26 -11.88 3.69
CA ASP A 242 1.18 -12.70 2.48
C ASP A 242 2.32 -12.43 1.49
N LEU A 243 2.79 -11.19 1.44
CA LEU A 243 3.87 -10.76 0.53
C LEU A 243 5.29 -10.94 1.12
N THR A 244 5.42 -11.53 2.32
CA THR A 244 6.75 -11.79 2.88
C THR A 244 7.45 -12.94 2.16
N ALA A 245 8.78 -12.83 2.00
CA ALA A 245 9.61 -13.93 1.49
C ALA A 245 9.94 -14.98 2.57
N ARG A 246 9.44 -14.80 3.80
CA ARG A 246 9.69 -15.69 4.92
C ARG A 246 8.62 -16.78 5.00
N THR A 247 9.01 -17.93 5.54
CA THR A 247 8.05 -18.96 5.89
C THR A 247 7.27 -18.52 7.13
N LEU A 248 5.94 -18.48 7.05
CA LEU A 248 5.05 -18.21 8.16
C LEU A 248 4.48 -19.52 8.70
N ILE A 249 4.52 -19.73 10.00
CA ILE A 249 4.00 -20.91 10.68
C ILE A 249 3.11 -20.46 11.84
N ALA A 250 1.82 -20.82 11.81
CA ALA A 250 0.93 -20.64 12.93
C ALA A 250 1.13 -21.78 13.94
N ALA A 251 1.50 -21.46 15.16
CA ALA A 251 1.62 -22.42 16.25
C ALA A 251 0.33 -22.46 17.05
N ILE A 252 -0.50 -23.46 16.79
CA ILE A 252 -1.78 -23.65 17.48
C ILE A 252 -1.55 -24.51 18.71
N GLU A 253 -1.70 -23.93 19.89
CA GLU A 253 -1.44 -24.54 21.18
C GLU A 253 -2.65 -24.34 22.11
N PRO A 254 -2.75 -25.07 23.23
CA PRO A 254 -3.77 -24.78 24.22
C PRO A 254 -3.70 -23.32 24.70
N GLY A 255 -4.82 -22.59 24.60
CA GLY A 255 -4.89 -21.15 24.90
C GLY A 255 -4.63 -20.23 23.71
N SER A 256 -4.37 -20.76 22.52
CA SER A 256 -4.35 -19.97 21.30
C SER A 256 -5.74 -19.44 20.95
N CYS A 257 -5.78 -18.22 20.38
CA CYS A 257 -7.01 -17.56 19.93
C CYS A 257 -6.95 -17.19 18.43
N PHE A 258 -6.53 -18.15 17.59
CA PHE A 258 -6.61 -18.01 16.12
C PHE A 258 -8.07 -18.09 15.68
N VAL A 259 -8.78 -16.96 15.73
CA VAL A 259 -10.18 -16.80 15.29
C VAL A 259 -10.36 -15.41 14.66
N GLY A 260 -11.40 -15.23 13.84
CA GLY A 260 -11.72 -13.94 13.23
C GLY A 260 -10.49 -13.32 12.53
N ILE A 261 -10.19 -12.07 12.86
CA ILE A 261 -9.07 -11.32 12.24
C ILE A 261 -7.69 -11.96 12.49
N LEU A 262 -7.54 -12.84 13.47
CA LEU A 262 -6.29 -13.55 13.76
C LEU A 262 -6.22 -14.95 13.11
N PHE A 263 -7.20 -15.33 12.29
CA PHE A 263 -7.23 -16.58 11.54
C PHE A 263 -6.96 -16.30 10.05
#